data_a1fb1928893a4730b92be25d9b712fe3
#
_entry.id   a1fb1928893a4730b92be25d9b712fe3
#
_cell.length_a   1.000
_cell.length_b   1.000
_cell.length_c   1.000
_cell.angle_alpha   90.00
_cell.angle_beta   90.00
_cell.angle_gamma   90.00
#
_symmetry.space_group_name_H-M   'P 1'
#
loop_
_entity.id
_entity.type
_entity.pdbx_description
1 polymer ?
#
loop_
_entity_poly.entity_id
_entity_poly.type
_entity_poly.pdbx_seq_one_letter_code
_entity_poly.pdbx_strand_id
1 'polypeptide(L)'
;MCFMQLLNMKILQFLPYFPPHIWGVEAFAKERSSAFSEQKKWKLINVVFSPGQPENLTSYEQNGYTVMILPAFELISNFPVPKIRSATFWSQIQKIKAEKADIIQTHTRFFLSSFLWCLLAKLRKIKRIHIEHGSGFVKGLSWRKTAFARCYDQIFWRLIFRLADSLVAISQGNLRFIQQFTRKKISVIYRGFNLPPVLREKKEKPDQILIGFVGRLVKLKGVDLLIEAFAQLEQEYRNLKLQIIWDGEERFALEKQAEALGVWDKISFLWYQSPEKVYSDFLPHIDIFVNPSLQEGLPTTVIEALFAQCITVATDVGGTREIADGGDFVVVEPWSVEALKRGLNQALALIWKENWASYQQVRERFDRKRGVEEYLEIYEKLVWKK
;
A
#
# COMPACT_ATOMS: atom_id res chain seq x y z
N MET A 1 -2.33 37.42 -15.63
CA MET A 1 -1.26 37.12 -14.63
C MET A 1 -1.47 35.83 -13.84
N CYS A 2 -2.69 35.32 -13.68
CA CYS A 2 -2.96 34.11 -12.88
C CYS A 2 -2.53 32.78 -13.51
N PHE A 3 -2.49 32.66 -14.84
CA PHE A 3 -2.18 31.41 -15.55
C PHE A 3 -0.68 31.04 -15.61
N MET A 4 0.22 32.01 -15.50
CA MET A 4 1.68 31.76 -15.52
C MET A 4 2.24 31.27 -14.18
N GLN A 5 1.52 31.50 -13.06
CA GLN A 5 1.95 30.97 -11.74
C GLN A 5 1.69 29.47 -11.53
N LEU A 6 0.86 28.85 -12.38
CA LEU A 6 0.56 27.41 -12.33
C LEU A 6 1.69 26.51 -12.86
N LEU A 7 2.67 27.10 -13.56
CA LEU A 7 3.63 26.32 -14.35
C LEU A 7 4.81 25.74 -13.57
N ASN A 8 4.95 26.00 -12.25
CA ASN A 8 6.11 25.55 -11.47
C ASN A 8 5.83 25.36 -9.97
N MET A 9 4.67 24.84 -9.61
CA MET A 9 4.39 24.59 -8.19
C MET A 9 5.19 23.40 -7.67
N LYS A 10 5.75 23.55 -6.46
CA LYS A 10 6.62 22.55 -5.84
C LYS A 10 5.94 21.88 -4.66
N ILE A 11 5.89 20.58 -4.69
CA ILE A 11 5.41 19.73 -3.60
C ILE A 11 6.60 18.97 -3.03
N LEU A 12 6.87 19.15 -1.75
CA LEU A 12 7.78 18.30 -1.00
C LEU A 12 7.00 17.19 -0.34
N GLN A 13 7.23 15.96 -0.78
CA GLN A 13 6.62 14.76 -0.26
C GLN A 13 7.57 14.06 0.71
N PHE A 14 7.20 13.97 1.98
CA PHE A 14 8.00 13.36 3.02
C PHE A 14 7.56 11.93 3.29
N LEU A 15 8.50 11.00 3.17
CA LEU A 15 8.29 9.57 3.31
C LEU A 15 9.32 8.97 4.28
N PRO A 16 8.97 7.92 5.02
CA PRO A 16 9.94 7.23 5.87
C PRO A 16 11.02 6.53 5.04
N TYR A 17 10.63 5.93 3.93
CA TYR A 17 11.50 5.19 3.00
C TYR A 17 11.11 5.45 1.55
N PHE A 18 11.95 4.97 0.62
CA PHE A 18 11.69 4.96 -0.82
C PHE A 18 12.32 3.71 -1.44
N PRO A 19 11.89 3.26 -2.63
CA PRO A 19 12.52 2.13 -3.28
C PRO A 19 14.06 2.26 -3.35
N PRO A 20 14.82 1.17 -3.11
CA PRO A 20 14.42 -0.25 -3.20
C PRO A 20 13.74 -0.83 -1.94
N HIS A 21 13.47 -0.05 -0.92
CA HIS A 21 12.66 -0.50 0.22
C HIS A 21 11.21 -0.74 -0.22
N ILE A 22 10.64 -1.91 0.12
CA ILE A 22 9.44 -2.41 -0.54
C ILE A 22 8.26 -2.48 0.44
N TRP A 23 7.55 -1.37 0.54
CA TRP A 23 6.25 -1.31 1.21
C TRP A 23 5.21 -0.64 0.31
N GLY A 24 3.93 -0.79 0.65
CA GLY A 24 2.85 -0.22 -0.12
C GLY A 24 2.89 1.31 -0.24
N VAL A 25 3.41 2.00 0.79
CA VAL A 25 3.53 3.47 0.81
C VAL A 25 4.60 3.95 -0.17
N GLU A 26 5.75 3.28 -0.24
CA GLU A 26 6.84 3.61 -1.15
C GLU A 26 6.45 3.34 -2.61
N ALA A 27 5.79 2.21 -2.86
CA ALA A 27 5.28 1.87 -4.19
C ALA A 27 4.23 2.91 -4.64
N PHE A 28 3.30 3.31 -3.76
CA PHE A 28 2.36 4.38 -4.00
C PHE A 28 3.04 5.71 -4.32
N ALA A 29 4.05 6.09 -3.53
CA ALA A 29 4.76 7.34 -3.71
C ALA A 29 5.55 7.38 -5.01
N LYS A 30 6.25 6.29 -5.38
CA LYS A 30 6.99 6.14 -6.63
C LYS A 30 6.07 6.30 -7.83
N GLU A 31 4.97 5.52 -7.87
CA GLU A 31 4.01 5.54 -8.97
C GLU A 31 3.38 6.92 -9.15
N ARG A 32 3.00 7.54 -8.04
CA ARG A 32 2.44 8.89 -8.06
C ARG A 32 3.45 9.92 -8.51
N SER A 33 4.71 9.86 -8.04
CA SER A 33 5.76 10.79 -8.45
C SER A 33 6.00 10.71 -9.97
N SER A 34 6.01 9.51 -10.54
CA SER A 34 6.08 9.32 -11.99
C SER A 34 4.88 9.92 -12.71
N ALA A 35 3.66 9.68 -12.20
CA ALA A 35 2.44 10.21 -12.79
C ALA A 35 2.38 11.75 -12.79
N PHE A 36 2.88 12.37 -11.72
CA PHE A 36 2.93 13.83 -11.63
C PHE A 36 4.02 14.45 -12.52
N SER A 37 5.15 13.79 -12.71
CA SER A 37 6.22 14.29 -13.60
C SER A 37 5.76 14.35 -15.05
N GLU A 38 4.86 13.46 -15.47
CA GLU A 38 4.24 13.49 -16.82
C GLU A 38 3.37 14.73 -17.03
N GLN A 39 2.81 15.32 -15.98
CA GLN A 39 1.91 16.48 -16.06
C GLN A 39 2.63 17.81 -16.32
N LYS A 40 3.95 17.89 -16.24
CA LYS A 40 4.81 19.08 -16.47
C LYS A 40 4.43 20.36 -15.67
N LYS A 41 3.31 20.35 -14.96
CA LYS A 41 2.79 21.49 -14.19
C LYS A 41 3.29 21.54 -12.74
N TRP A 42 3.74 20.40 -12.22
CA TRP A 42 4.05 20.22 -10.82
C TRP A 42 5.40 19.55 -10.65
N LYS A 43 6.29 20.16 -9.88
CA LYS A 43 7.53 19.51 -9.47
C LYS A 43 7.31 18.79 -8.14
N LEU A 44 7.30 17.48 -8.16
CA LEU A 44 7.22 16.65 -6.96
C LEU A 44 8.63 16.21 -6.57
N ILE A 45 9.02 16.53 -5.33
CA ILE A 45 10.31 16.17 -4.75
C ILE A 45 10.05 15.26 -3.57
N ASN A 46 10.57 14.03 -3.65
CA ASN A 46 10.51 13.08 -2.55
C ASN A 46 11.66 13.35 -1.57
N VAL A 47 11.34 13.55 -0.31
CA VAL A 47 12.31 13.67 0.78
C VAL A 47 12.17 12.43 1.65
N VAL A 48 13.23 11.64 1.71
CA VAL A 48 13.19 10.30 2.31
C VAL A 48 14.31 10.13 3.33
N PHE A 49 14.09 9.25 4.29
CA PHE A 49 15.14 8.74 5.15
C PHE A 49 15.71 7.46 4.54
N SER A 50 17.01 7.31 4.55
CA SER A 50 17.66 6.11 4.03
C SER A 50 18.69 5.56 5.03
N PRO A 51 18.25 4.76 5.99
CA PRO A 51 19.18 4.06 6.88
C PRO A 51 20.06 3.11 6.07
N GLY A 52 21.36 3.06 6.43
CA GLY A 52 22.31 2.15 5.78
C GLY A 52 22.82 2.54 4.41
N GLN A 53 22.33 3.63 3.81
CA GLN A 53 22.90 4.16 2.58
C GLN A 53 24.17 4.97 2.86
N PRO A 54 25.13 5.02 1.90
CA PRO A 54 26.31 5.86 2.01
C PRO A 54 25.94 7.31 2.21
N GLU A 55 26.61 8.01 3.12
CA GLU A 55 26.32 9.42 3.45
C GLU A 55 26.58 10.41 2.28
N ASN A 56 27.34 9.97 1.26
CA ASN A 56 27.57 10.72 0.04
C ASN A 56 26.38 10.66 -0.96
N LEU A 57 25.50 9.69 -0.84
CA LEU A 57 24.28 9.61 -1.64
C LEU A 57 23.24 10.59 -1.07
N THR A 58 23.17 11.78 -1.64
CA THR A 58 22.34 12.86 -1.11
C THR A 58 21.10 13.16 -1.91
N SER A 59 21.11 12.87 -3.22
CA SER A 59 19.96 13.01 -4.12
C SER A 59 20.20 12.30 -5.44
N TYR A 60 19.09 11.93 -6.11
CA TYR A 60 19.11 11.43 -7.48
C TYR A 60 17.82 11.84 -8.21
N GLU A 61 17.86 11.80 -9.54
CA GLU A 61 16.68 11.97 -10.37
C GLU A 61 16.29 10.64 -11.02
N GLN A 62 15.00 10.36 -11.09
CA GLN A 62 14.46 9.14 -11.67
C GLN A 62 13.09 9.46 -12.29
N ASN A 63 12.85 9.04 -13.56
CA ASN A 63 11.56 9.18 -14.23
C ASN A 63 10.92 10.58 -14.11
N GLY A 64 11.74 11.64 -14.17
CA GLY A 64 11.29 13.04 -14.12
C GLY A 64 10.93 13.59 -12.73
N TYR A 65 11.17 12.84 -11.65
CA TYR A 65 11.05 13.32 -10.27
C TYR A 65 12.38 13.27 -9.52
N THR A 66 12.52 14.13 -8.52
CA THR A 66 13.73 14.22 -7.68
C THR A 66 13.50 13.45 -6.38
N VAL A 67 14.52 12.71 -5.93
CA VAL A 67 14.58 12.10 -4.59
C VAL A 67 15.74 12.74 -3.82
N MET A 68 15.44 13.33 -2.67
CA MET A 68 16.43 13.88 -1.74
C MET A 68 16.53 12.99 -0.50
N ILE A 69 17.74 12.60 -0.12
CA ILE A 69 18.00 11.64 0.93
C ILE A 69 18.48 12.34 2.19
N LEU A 70 17.81 12.09 3.30
CA LEU A 70 18.22 12.53 4.62
C LEU A 70 18.92 11.37 5.35
N PRO A 71 20.14 11.56 5.85
CA PRO A 71 20.84 10.56 6.64
C PRO A 71 20.04 10.16 7.87
N ALA A 72 19.87 8.86 8.07
CA ALA A 72 19.13 8.27 9.18
C ALA A 72 19.81 6.98 9.68
N PHE A 73 19.40 6.53 10.86
CA PHE A 73 19.67 5.20 11.38
C PHE A 73 18.35 4.55 11.81
N GLU A 74 18.29 3.24 11.87
CA GLU A 74 17.13 2.55 12.44
C GLU A 74 17.32 2.35 13.94
N LEU A 75 16.39 2.89 14.71
CA LEU A 75 16.33 2.65 16.15
C LEU A 75 15.66 1.31 16.45
N ILE A 76 14.61 1.03 15.70
CA ILE A 76 13.85 -0.23 15.69
C ILE A 76 13.61 -0.52 14.22
N SER A 77 13.54 -1.81 13.84
CA SER A 77 13.25 -2.22 12.46
C SER A 77 12.09 -1.42 11.87
N ASN A 78 12.33 -0.80 10.72
CA ASN A 78 11.35 0.03 10.00
C ASN A 78 10.93 1.33 10.71
N PHE A 79 11.77 1.88 11.60
CA PHE A 79 11.55 3.16 12.23
C PHE A 79 12.79 4.04 12.10
N PRO A 80 12.93 4.81 10.99
CA PRO A 80 14.09 5.64 10.73
C PRO A 80 14.12 6.86 11.63
N VAL A 81 15.28 7.11 12.22
CA VAL A 81 15.55 8.29 13.05
C VAL A 81 16.62 9.15 12.37
N PRO A 82 16.40 10.46 12.18
CA PRO A 82 17.35 11.33 11.51
C PRO A 82 18.68 11.42 12.24
N LYS A 83 19.80 11.39 11.51
CA LYS A 83 21.15 11.65 12.03
C LYS A 83 21.38 13.17 12.20
N ILE A 84 20.70 13.80 13.14
CA ILE A 84 20.75 15.26 13.37
C ILE A 84 22.15 15.80 13.71
N ARG A 85 23.09 14.93 14.10
CA ARG A 85 24.49 15.31 14.36
C ARG A 85 25.34 15.29 13.08
N SER A 86 24.85 14.80 11.96
CA SER A 86 25.59 14.76 10.69
C SER A 86 25.56 16.12 10.00
N ALA A 87 26.73 16.57 9.52
CA ALA A 87 26.84 17.79 8.69
C ALA A 87 26.05 17.62 7.38
N THR A 88 26.05 16.41 6.79
CA THR A 88 25.29 16.06 5.60
C THR A 88 23.78 16.26 5.83
N PHE A 89 23.26 15.88 7.01
CA PHE A 89 21.84 16.12 7.34
C PHE A 89 21.49 17.60 7.24
N TRP A 90 22.26 18.47 7.84
CA TRP A 90 22.01 19.93 7.82
C TRP A 90 22.20 20.54 6.44
N SER A 91 23.19 20.08 5.67
CA SER A 91 23.38 20.47 4.28
C SER A 91 22.13 20.12 3.44
N GLN A 92 21.59 18.90 3.60
CA GLN A 92 20.35 18.52 2.91
C GLN A 92 19.14 19.35 3.36
N ILE A 93 19.03 19.65 4.65
CA ILE A 93 17.97 20.55 5.15
C ILE A 93 18.04 21.92 4.50
N GLN A 94 19.24 22.47 4.28
CA GLN A 94 19.40 23.75 3.56
C GLN A 94 18.95 23.64 2.09
N LYS A 95 19.32 22.57 1.39
CA LYS A 95 18.85 22.32 0.01
C LYS A 95 17.32 22.20 -0.06
N ILE A 96 16.71 21.43 0.85
CA ILE A 96 15.25 21.30 0.96
C ILE A 96 14.58 22.66 1.19
N LYS A 97 15.17 23.50 2.04
CA LYS A 97 14.68 24.87 2.28
C LYS A 97 14.78 25.75 1.04
N ALA A 98 15.83 25.58 0.24
CA ALA A 98 16.06 26.36 -0.97
C ALA A 98 15.04 26.02 -2.08
N GLU A 99 14.40 24.85 -2.02
CA GLU A 99 13.36 24.47 -3.00
C GLU A 99 12.10 25.34 -2.92
N LYS A 100 11.87 26.08 -1.82
CA LYS A 100 10.72 26.98 -1.64
C LYS A 100 9.39 26.30 -2.00
N ALA A 101 9.06 25.23 -1.28
CA ALA A 101 7.86 24.45 -1.53
C ALA A 101 6.57 25.23 -1.31
N ASP A 102 5.59 25.04 -2.17
CA ASP A 102 4.23 25.57 -2.02
C ASP A 102 3.39 24.68 -1.11
N ILE A 103 3.62 23.36 -1.17
CA ILE A 103 2.92 22.36 -0.38
C ILE A 103 3.92 21.38 0.25
N ILE A 104 3.70 21.09 1.53
CA ILE A 104 4.33 19.96 2.21
C ILE A 104 3.31 18.86 2.37
N GLN A 105 3.67 17.67 1.88
CA GLN A 105 2.89 16.47 1.99
C GLN A 105 3.58 15.46 2.88
N THR A 106 2.84 14.87 3.81
CA THR A 106 3.31 13.82 4.71
C THR A 106 2.46 12.57 4.57
N HIS A 107 3.06 11.43 4.83
CA HIS A 107 2.42 10.12 4.73
C HIS A 107 2.50 9.40 6.06
N THR A 108 1.41 8.71 6.40
CA THR A 108 1.33 7.82 7.57
C THR A 108 1.68 8.50 8.90
N ARG A 109 0.76 8.48 9.81
CA ARG A 109 0.88 9.09 11.15
C ARG A 109 1.93 8.45 12.05
N PHE A 110 2.28 7.19 11.77
CA PHE A 110 3.14 6.36 12.61
C PHE A 110 4.56 6.93 12.74
N PHE A 111 5.01 7.74 11.78
CA PHE A 111 6.36 8.28 11.78
C PHE A 111 6.44 9.67 12.43
N LEU A 112 7.37 9.83 13.37
CA LEU A 112 7.67 11.12 14.01
C LEU A 112 8.00 12.20 12.98
N SER A 113 8.61 11.82 11.87
CA SER A 113 8.90 12.72 10.75
C SER A 113 7.65 13.40 10.21
N SER A 114 6.52 12.70 10.09
CA SER A 114 5.26 13.30 9.63
C SER A 114 4.80 14.45 10.52
N PHE A 115 4.94 14.30 11.84
CA PHE A 115 4.65 15.36 12.81
C PHE A 115 5.62 16.53 12.68
N LEU A 116 6.93 16.25 12.66
CA LEU A 116 7.96 17.28 12.59
C LEU A 116 7.85 18.14 11.32
N TRP A 117 7.60 17.51 10.18
CA TRP A 117 7.43 18.22 8.92
C TRP A 117 6.13 19.02 8.86
N CYS A 118 5.03 18.51 9.39
CA CYS A 118 3.79 19.29 9.55
C CYS A 118 4.00 20.50 10.45
N LEU A 119 4.73 20.35 11.55
CA LEU A 119 5.01 21.44 12.48
C LEU A 119 5.91 22.52 11.83
N LEU A 120 7.01 22.12 11.19
CA LEU A 120 7.93 23.03 10.49
C LEU A 120 7.22 23.78 9.35
N ALA A 121 6.36 23.09 8.61
CA ALA A 121 5.56 23.72 7.57
C ALA A 121 4.60 24.78 8.14
N LYS A 122 3.96 24.48 9.29
CA LYS A 122 3.09 25.45 9.97
C LYS A 122 3.86 26.71 10.39
N LEU A 123 5.01 26.54 11.00
CA LEU A 123 5.87 27.65 11.43
C LEU A 123 6.32 28.52 10.24
N ARG A 124 6.44 27.95 9.06
CA ARG A 124 6.81 28.64 7.82
C ARG A 124 5.63 29.09 6.96
N LYS A 125 4.41 28.89 7.44
CA LYS A 125 3.15 29.22 6.73
C LYS A 125 3.02 28.52 5.37
N ILE A 126 3.67 27.35 5.18
CA ILE A 126 3.54 26.50 4.01
C ILE A 126 2.28 25.63 4.17
N LYS A 127 1.52 25.42 3.09
CA LYS A 127 0.32 24.55 3.09
C LYS A 127 0.69 23.09 3.33
N ARG A 128 -0.16 22.38 4.04
CA ARG A 128 0.11 20.99 4.53
C ARG A 128 -1.02 20.06 4.14
N ILE A 129 -0.64 18.97 3.55
CA ILE A 129 -1.54 17.84 3.30
C ILE A 129 -0.97 16.60 4.00
N HIS A 130 -1.83 15.83 4.63
CA HIS A 130 -1.46 14.55 5.22
C HIS A 130 -2.30 13.44 4.60
N ILE A 131 -1.61 12.40 4.12
CA ILE A 131 -2.23 11.20 3.54
C ILE A 131 -2.05 10.05 4.53
N GLU A 132 -3.15 9.52 5.02
CA GLU A 132 -3.13 8.40 5.95
C GLU A 132 -3.34 7.08 5.21
N HIS A 133 -2.48 6.09 5.50
CA HIS A 133 -2.50 4.77 4.86
C HIS A 133 -3.01 3.66 5.79
N GLY A 134 -3.02 3.88 7.10
CA GLY A 134 -3.42 2.87 8.09
C GLY A 134 -4.89 2.95 8.47
N SER A 135 -5.59 1.83 8.50
CA SER A 135 -7.00 1.70 8.90
C SER A 135 -7.19 1.14 10.32
N GLY A 136 -6.14 1.06 11.12
CA GLY A 136 -6.21 0.50 12.48
C GLY A 136 -4.96 0.79 13.31
N PHE A 137 -5.02 0.48 14.59
CA PHE A 137 -3.85 0.50 15.47
C PHE A 137 -2.89 -0.64 15.12
N VAL A 138 -1.61 -0.45 15.44
CA VAL A 138 -0.60 -1.51 15.32
C VAL A 138 -0.98 -2.69 16.23
N LYS A 139 -1.05 -3.88 15.64
CA LYS A 139 -1.34 -5.15 16.32
C LYS A 139 -0.16 -6.11 16.14
N GLY A 140 -0.15 -7.20 16.92
CA GLY A 140 0.88 -8.25 16.78
C GLY A 140 2.18 -7.96 17.54
N LEU A 141 2.27 -6.88 18.33
CA LEU A 141 3.38 -6.59 19.22
C LEU A 141 3.11 -7.13 20.64
N SER A 142 4.18 -7.29 21.45
CA SER A 142 4.01 -7.57 22.89
C SER A 142 3.14 -6.48 23.55
N TRP A 143 2.45 -6.81 24.65
CA TRP A 143 1.51 -5.92 25.29
C TRP A 143 2.10 -4.53 25.65
N ARG A 144 3.37 -4.50 26.12
CA ARG A 144 4.09 -3.24 26.44
C ARG A 144 4.32 -2.39 25.19
N LYS A 145 4.79 -3.00 24.10
CA LYS A 145 5.01 -2.34 22.82
C LYS A 145 3.70 -1.86 22.20
N THR A 146 2.63 -2.64 22.34
CA THR A 146 1.28 -2.27 21.89
C THR A 146 0.72 -1.09 22.66
N ALA A 147 0.89 -1.07 24.00
CA ALA A 147 0.45 0.05 24.85
C ALA A 147 1.22 1.33 24.51
N PHE A 148 2.55 1.24 24.35
CA PHE A 148 3.37 2.38 23.91
C PHE A 148 2.96 2.89 22.53
N ALA A 149 2.81 2.01 21.55
CA ALA A 149 2.40 2.37 20.20
C ALA A 149 1.02 3.04 20.18
N ARG A 150 0.06 2.56 21.00
CA ARG A 150 -1.27 3.19 21.14
C ARG A 150 -1.18 4.58 21.77
N CYS A 151 -0.39 4.76 22.83
CA CYS A 151 -0.20 6.07 23.47
C CYS A 151 0.47 7.05 22.50
N TYR A 152 1.53 6.62 21.82
CA TYR A 152 2.21 7.38 20.77
C TYR A 152 1.23 7.79 19.67
N ASP A 153 0.52 6.82 19.12
CA ASP A 153 -0.48 7.05 18.09
C ASP A 153 -1.51 8.10 18.53
N GLN A 154 -2.10 7.97 19.72
CA GLN A 154 -3.15 8.88 20.19
C GLN A 154 -2.68 10.33 20.34
N ILE A 155 -1.42 10.57 20.70
CA ILE A 155 -0.87 11.90 20.87
C ILE A 155 -0.49 12.50 19.50
N PHE A 156 0.40 11.84 18.76
CA PHE A 156 0.95 12.38 17.51
C PHE A 156 -0.10 12.47 16.41
N TRP A 157 -1.05 11.58 16.40
CA TRP A 157 -2.16 11.56 15.49
C TRP A 157 -3.04 12.81 15.54
N ARG A 158 -3.54 13.11 16.75
CA ARG A 158 -4.34 14.31 16.94
C ARG A 158 -3.54 15.57 16.56
N LEU A 159 -2.25 15.59 16.86
CA LEU A 159 -1.38 16.71 16.51
C LEU A 159 -1.19 16.83 14.99
N ILE A 160 -0.88 15.76 14.28
CA ILE A 160 -0.73 15.76 12.83
C ILE A 160 -2.03 16.21 12.16
N PHE A 161 -3.15 15.60 12.55
CA PHE A 161 -4.46 15.94 11.97
C PHE A 161 -4.88 17.39 12.28
N ARG A 162 -4.52 17.90 13.45
CA ARG A 162 -4.76 19.32 13.79
C ARG A 162 -3.89 20.26 12.98
N LEU A 163 -2.64 19.88 12.72
CA LEU A 163 -1.67 20.69 11.98
C LEU A 163 -1.94 20.70 10.46
N ALA A 164 -2.39 19.60 9.88
CA ALA A 164 -2.65 19.50 8.45
C ALA A 164 -3.78 20.46 8.01
N ASP A 165 -3.62 21.11 6.86
CA ASP A 165 -4.66 21.96 6.26
C ASP A 165 -5.68 21.09 5.50
N SER A 166 -5.25 19.97 4.92
CA SER A 166 -6.09 18.96 4.29
C SER A 166 -5.69 17.56 4.73
N LEU A 167 -6.69 16.69 4.87
CA LEU A 167 -6.51 15.27 5.20
C LEU A 167 -7.04 14.42 4.06
N VAL A 168 -6.29 13.39 3.70
CA VAL A 168 -6.68 12.42 2.68
C VAL A 168 -6.62 11.02 3.29
N ALA A 169 -7.69 10.27 3.09
CA ALA A 169 -7.80 8.84 3.35
C ALA A 169 -7.64 8.08 2.04
N ILE A 170 -7.01 6.90 2.07
CA ILE A 170 -6.83 6.07 0.88
C ILE A 170 -8.01 5.12 0.61
N SER A 171 -8.99 5.07 1.51
CA SER A 171 -10.18 4.22 1.43
C SER A 171 -11.28 4.72 2.36
N GLN A 172 -12.52 4.28 2.17
CA GLN A 172 -13.62 4.58 3.10
C GLN A 172 -13.40 3.90 4.46
N GLY A 173 -12.83 2.70 4.46
CA GLY A 173 -12.42 2.02 5.69
C GLY A 173 -11.40 2.84 6.49
N ASN A 174 -10.42 3.42 5.80
CA ASN A 174 -9.46 4.33 6.39
C ASN A 174 -10.12 5.64 6.86
N LEU A 175 -11.05 6.22 6.08
CA LEU A 175 -11.82 7.40 6.47
C LEU A 175 -12.56 7.17 7.79
N ARG A 176 -13.35 6.08 7.91
CA ARG A 176 -14.08 5.74 9.15
C ARG A 176 -13.15 5.65 10.36
N PHE A 177 -11.94 5.14 10.15
CA PHE A 177 -10.95 5.05 11.20
C PHE A 177 -10.42 6.43 11.62
N ILE A 178 -10.06 7.31 10.67
CA ILE A 178 -9.56 8.66 10.93
C ILE A 178 -10.62 9.54 11.61
N GLN A 179 -11.89 9.41 11.24
CA GLN A 179 -13.00 10.19 11.80
C GLN A 179 -13.19 10.01 13.30
N GLN A 180 -12.66 8.94 13.90
CA GLN A 180 -12.66 8.75 15.36
C GLN A 180 -11.77 9.78 16.09
N PHE A 181 -10.87 10.47 15.38
CA PHE A 181 -9.82 11.33 15.96
C PHE A 181 -9.90 12.79 15.54
N THR A 182 -10.69 13.10 14.53
CA THR A 182 -10.84 14.47 14.03
C THR A 182 -12.22 14.72 13.44
N ARG A 183 -12.70 15.96 13.58
CA ARG A 183 -13.93 16.45 12.92
C ARG A 183 -13.64 17.19 11.62
N LYS A 184 -12.37 17.26 11.19
CA LYS A 184 -12.03 17.90 9.93
C LYS A 184 -12.64 17.12 8.76
N LYS A 185 -12.95 17.85 7.67
CA LYS A 185 -13.31 17.21 6.40
C LYS A 185 -12.13 16.44 5.87
N ILE A 186 -12.34 15.19 5.49
CA ILE A 186 -11.35 14.29 4.94
C ILE A 186 -11.80 13.93 3.53
N SER A 187 -10.91 14.04 2.57
CA SER A 187 -11.15 13.57 1.21
C SER A 187 -10.72 12.10 1.10
N VAL A 188 -11.49 11.29 0.39
CA VAL A 188 -11.05 9.93 0.05
C VAL A 188 -10.54 9.97 -1.37
N ILE A 189 -9.27 9.59 -1.55
CA ILE A 189 -8.64 9.44 -2.86
C ILE A 189 -8.00 8.07 -2.93
N TYR A 190 -8.51 7.25 -3.82
CA TYR A 190 -7.96 5.91 -4.04
C TYR A 190 -6.61 5.99 -4.77
N ARG A 191 -5.77 5.00 -4.52
CA ARG A 191 -4.57 4.79 -5.31
C ARG A 191 -4.98 4.46 -6.74
N GLY A 192 -4.47 5.21 -7.72
CA GLY A 192 -4.63 4.89 -9.12
C GLY A 192 -3.57 3.90 -9.62
N PHE A 193 -3.92 3.06 -10.56
CA PHE A 193 -3.05 2.09 -11.20
C PHE A 193 -2.97 2.34 -12.71
N ASN A 194 -1.80 2.09 -13.29
CA ASN A 194 -1.59 2.06 -14.72
C ASN A 194 -1.11 0.67 -15.12
N LEU A 195 -2.00 -0.29 -14.96
CA LEU A 195 -1.71 -1.68 -15.29
C LEU A 195 -2.20 -1.97 -16.72
N PRO A 196 -1.36 -2.57 -17.56
CA PRO A 196 -1.78 -2.98 -18.90
C PRO A 196 -2.86 -4.06 -18.81
N PRO A 197 -3.76 -4.15 -19.82
CA PRO A 197 -4.69 -5.27 -19.88
C PRO A 197 -3.92 -6.59 -19.91
N VAL A 198 -4.32 -7.54 -19.09
CA VAL A 198 -3.84 -8.91 -19.16
C VAL A 198 -4.74 -9.66 -20.14
N LEU A 199 -4.15 -10.21 -21.19
CA LEU A 199 -4.85 -11.14 -22.07
C LEU A 199 -4.77 -12.52 -21.43
N ARG A 200 -5.84 -12.94 -20.74
CA ARG A 200 -5.97 -14.31 -20.32
C ARG A 200 -6.33 -15.19 -21.50
N GLU A 201 -5.48 -16.17 -21.78
CA GLU A 201 -5.86 -17.24 -22.69
C GLU A 201 -7.00 -18.05 -22.04
N LYS A 202 -8.03 -18.38 -22.83
CA LYS A 202 -9.07 -19.30 -22.39
C LYS A 202 -8.40 -20.64 -22.10
N LYS A 203 -8.32 -21.02 -20.85
CA LYS A 203 -7.97 -22.38 -20.49
C LYS A 203 -9.20 -23.25 -20.72
N GLU A 204 -9.14 -24.16 -21.66
CA GLU A 204 -9.96 -25.38 -21.57
C GLU A 204 -9.66 -26.00 -20.21
N LYS A 205 -10.64 -26.70 -19.60
CA LYS A 205 -10.55 -27.22 -18.21
C LYS A 205 -9.10 -27.56 -17.82
N PRO A 206 -8.41 -26.80 -16.97
CA PRO A 206 -7.03 -27.11 -16.62
C PRO A 206 -6.99 -28.39 -15.80
N ASP A 207 -6.03 -29.25 -16.09
CA ASP A 207 -5.73 -30.42 -15.26
C ASP A 207 -5.40 -30.01 -13.83
N GLN A 208 -5.00 -28.76 -13.62
CA GLN A 208 -4.59 -28.21 -12.34
C GLN A 208 -5.11 -26.79 -12.15
N ILE A 209 -5.70 -26.51 -10.99
CA ILE A 209 -6.18 -25.19 -10.56
C ILE A 209 -5.12 -24.54 -9.68
N LEU A 210 -4.67 -23.32 -10.05
CA LEU A 210 -3.67 -22.58 -9.35
C LEU A 210 -4.30 -21.52 -8.43
N ILE A 211 -4.09 -21.69 -7.12
CA ILE A 211 -4.42 -20.70 -6.09
C ILE A 211 -3.17 -19.88 -5.81
N GLY A 212 -3.27 -18.56 -5.77
CA GLY A 212 -2.12 -17.66 -5.57
C GLY A 212 -2.29 -16.72 -4.39
N PHE A 213 -1.20 -16.50 -3.67
CA PHE A 213 -1.06 -15.45 -2.65
C PHE A 213 0.18 -14.61 -2.94
N VAL A 214 0.08 -13.30 -2.76
CA VAL A 214 1.20 -12.37 -2.87
C VAL A 214 1.21 -11.42 -1.66
N GLY A 215 2.28 -11.44 -0.90
CA GLY A 215 2.45 -10.53 0.23
C GLY A 215 3.47 -11.02 1.26
N ARG A 216 3.93 -10.12 2.12
CA ARG A 216 4.91 -10.44 3.17
C ARG A 216 4.41 -11.57 4.08
N LEU A 217 5.28 -12.51 4.39
CA LEU A 217 4.96 -13.61 5.30
C LEU A 217 5.08 -13.14 6.75
N VAL A 218 4.08 -12.40 7.19
CA VAL A 218 3.93 -11.93 8.57
C VAL A 218 2.55 -12.32 9.08
N LYS A 219 2.39 -12.47 10.39
CA LYS A 219 1.15 -12.98 11.01
C LYS A 219 -0.14 -12.26 10.55
N LEU A 220 -0.04 -10.93 10.37
CA LEU A 220 -1.20 -10.13 9.92
C LEU A 220 -1.67 -10.42 8.49
N LYS A 221 -0.93 -11.19 7.71
CA LYS A 221 -1.33 -11.60 6.37
C LYS A 221 -2.15 -12.91 6.34
N GLY A 222 -2.25 -13.63 7.47
CA GLY A 222 -3.16 -14.77 7.63
C GLY A 222 -2.87 -15.96 6.71
N VAL A 223 -1.61 -16.11 6.26
CA VAL A 223 -1.21 -17.20 5.35
C VAL A 223 -1.35 -18.57 6.03
N ASP A 224 -1.18 -18.61 7.34
CA ASP A 224 -1.43 -19.79 8.17
C ASP A 224 -2.88 -20.29 8.05
N LEU A 225 -3.86 -19.38 8.05
CA LEU A 225 -5.27 -19.73 7.85
C LEU A 225 -5.55 -20.18 6.41
N LEU A 226 -4.84 -19.59 5.43
CA LEU A 226 -4.95 -20.04 4.04
C LEU A 226 -4.42 -21.46 3.84
N ILE A 227 -3.27 -21.80 4.41
CA ILE A 227 -2.68 -23.13 4.33
C ILE A 227 -3.62 -24.18 4.96
N GLU A 228 -4.23 -23.86 6.10
CA GLU A 228 -5.19 -24.74 6.76
C GLU A 228 -6.47 -24.94 5.92
N ALA A 229 -7.03 -23.85 5.38
CA ALA A 229 -8.20 -23.94 4.48
C ALA A 229 -7.88 -24.72 3.21
N PHE A 230 -6.68 -24.50 2.64
CA PHE A 230 -6.18 -25.24 1.47
C PHE A 230 -6.05 -26.72 1.73
N ALA A 231 -5.47 -27.12 2.88
CA ALA A 231 -5.31 -28.53 3.25
C ALA A 231 -6.66 -29.27 3.38
N GLN A 232 -7.69 -28.59 3.89
CA GLN A 232 -9.04 -29.15 3.94
C GLN A 232 -9.69 -29.28 2.56
N LEU A 233 -9.43 -28.33 1.65
CA LEU A 233 -9.96 -28.37 0.28
C LEU A 233 -9.25 -29.40 -0.59
N GLU A 234 -7.95 -29.60 -0.39
CA GLU A 234 -7.17 -30.57 -1.16
C GLU A 234 -7.68 -32.02 -0.97
N GLN A 235 -8.30 -32.31 0.17
CA GLN A 235 -8.96 -33.59 0.39
C GLN A 235 -10.17 -33.81 -0.54
N GLU A 236 -10.87 -32.73 -0.93
CA GLU A 236 -12.03 -32.74 -1.80
C GLU A 236 -11.67 -32.60 -3.29
N TYR A 237 -10.62 -31.78 -3.57
CA TYR A 237 -10.16 -31.40 -4.92
C TYR A 237 -8.67 -31.69 -5.11
N ARG A 238 -8.35 -32.86 -5.66
CA ARG A 238 -6.96 -33.35 -5.81
C ARG A 238 -6.09 -32.59 -6.81
N ASN A 239 -6.68 -31.73 -7.62
CA ASN A 239 -5.99 -30.96 -8.66
C ASN A 239 -5.63 -29.53 -8.27
N LEU A 240 -5.71 -29.20 -6.96
CA LEU A 240 -5.34 -27.89 -6.47
C LEU A 240 -3.82 -27.76 -6.26
N LYS A 241 -3.27 -26.59 -6.54
CA LYS A 241 -1.93 -26.16 -6.14
C LYS A 241 -2.00 -24.75 -5.54
N LEU A 242 -1.17 -24.51 -4.53
CA LEU A 242 -1.04 -23.19 -3.90
C LEU A 242 0.34 -22.63 -4.17
N GLN A 243 0.41 -21.41 -4.65
CA GLN A 243 1.64 -20.66 -4.85
C GLN A 243 1.67 -19.42 -3.97
N ILE A 244 2.72 -19.29 -3.16
CA ILE A 244 2.91 -18.21 -2.20
C ILE A 244 4.14 -17.42 -2.62
N ILE A 245 3.97 -16.16 -3.01
CA ILE A 245 5.08 -15.26 -3.38
C ILE A 245 5.34 -14.28 -2.24
N TRP A 246 6.55 -14.20 -1.83
CA TRP A 246 7.24 -13.27 -0.94
C TRP A 246 8.07 -13.99 0.10
N ASP A 247 8.61 -13.21 1.04
CA ASP A 247 9.36 -13.70 2.20
C ASP A 247 8.89 -13.00 3.48
N GLY A 248 9.34 -13.46 4.64
CA GLY A 248 9.02 -12.86 5.92
C GLY A 248 9.32 -13.76 7.11
N GLU A 249 9.17 -13.21 8.30
CA GLU A 249 9.46 -13.87 9.57
C GLU A 249 8.67 -15.16 9.83
N GLU A 250 7.47 -15.30 9.22
CA GLU A 250 6.61 -16.48 9.37
C GLU A 250 6.97 -17.61 8.39
N ARG A 251 7.85 -17.41 7.40
CA ARG A 251 8.11 -18.39 6.34
C ARG A 251 8.37 -19.79 6.86
N PHE A 252 9.33 -19.92 7.78
CA PHE A 252 9.71 -21.23 8.33
C PHE A 252 8.56 -21.91 9.08
N ALA A 253 7.76 -21.15 9.82
CA ALA A 253 6.58 -21.67 10.52
C ALA A 253 5.50 -22.16 9.54
N LEU A 254 5.28 -21.43 8.45
CA LEU A 254 4.32 -21.79 7.40
C LEU A 254 4.75 -23.03 6.62
N GLU A 255 6.03 -23.18 6.31
CA GLU A 255 6.60 -24.36 5.67
C GLU A 255 6.39 -25.60 6.55
N LYS A 256 6.70 -25.51 7.85
CA LYS A 256 6.42 -26.59 8.81
C LYS A 256 4.93 -26.92 8.96
N GLN A 257 4.06 -25.93 8.89
CA GLN A 257 2.62 -26.12 8.93
C GLN A 257 2.15 -26.93 7.70
N ALA A 258 2.68 -26.60 6.52
CA ALA A 258 2.35 -27.33 5.29
C ALA A 258 2.80 -28.80 5.34
N GLU A 259 4.00 -29.07 5.91
CA GLU A 259 4.47 -30.43 6.15
C GLU A 259 3.56 -31.19 7.13
N ALA A 260 3.25 -30.58 8.27
CA ALA A 260 2.40 -31.19 9.30
C ALA A 260 0.98 -31.53 8.82
N LEU A 261 0.43 -30.72 7.88
CA LEU A 261 -0.86 -30.94 7.27
C LEU A 261 -0.81 -31.87 6.04
N GLY A 262 0.37 -32.34 5.64
CA GLY A 262 0.55 -33.28 4.53
C GLY A 262 0.29 -32.68 3.14
N VAL A 263 0.44 -31.37 2.99
CA VAL A 263 0.21 -30.65 1.72
C VAL A 263 1.44 -29.95 1.16
N TRP A 264 2.61 -30.27 1.69
CA TRP A 264 3.89 -29.68 1.27
C TRP A 264 4.15 -29.79 -0.24
N ASP A 265 3.89 -30.96 -0.83
CA ASP A 265 4.05 -31.22 -2.27
C ASP A 265 3.05 -30.48 -3.17
N LYS A 266 2.05 -29.87 -2.56
CA LYS A 266 0.98 -29.07 -3.22
C LYS A 266 1.20 -27.58 -3.08
N ILE A 267 2.17 -27.13 -2.24
CA ILE A 267 2.43 -25.72 -1.98
C ILE A 267 3.82 -25.33 -2.47
N SER A 268 3.91 -24.27 -3.24
CA SER A 268 5.18 -23.69 -3.71
C SER A 268 5.43 -22.36 -3.01
N PHE A 269 6.46 -22.30 -2.15
CA PHE A 269 6.92 -21.06 -1.55
C PHE A 269 7.95 -20.40 -2.46
N LEU A 270 7.53 -19.42 -3.21
CA LEU A 270 8.38 -18.65 -4.11
C LEU A 270 9.00 -17.46 -3.36
N TRP A 271 10.22 -17.06 -3.79
CA TRP A 271 10.88 -15.89 -3.23
C TRP A 271 10.25 -14.58 -3.72
N TYR A 272 10.68 -13.48 -3.11
CA TYR A 272 10.31 -12.15 -3.55
C TYR A 272 10.43 -11.98 -5.07
N GLN A 273 9.41 -11.44 -5.66
CA GLN A 273 9.38 -10.99 -7.04
C GLN A 273 9.02 -9.50 -7.09
N SER A 274 9.52 -8.77 -8.09
CA SER A 274 9.13 -7.37 -8.26
C SER A 274 7.63 -7.27 -8.57
N PRO A 275 6.96 -6.16 -8.17
CA PRO A 275 5.55 -5.96 -8.49
C PRO A 275 5.23 -6.10 -9.97
N GLU A 276 6.14 -5.63 -10.83
CA GLU A 276 6.00 -5.73 -12.29
C GLU A 276 5.94 -7.22 -12.72
N LYS A 277 6.87 -8.05 -12.24
CA LYS A 277 6.90 -9.49 -12.53
C LYS A 277 5.71 -10.24 -11.91
N VAL A 278 5.29 -9.86 -10.71
CA VAL A 278 4.07 -10.43 -10.11
C VAL A 278 2.88 -10.18 -11.03
N TYR A 279 2.75 -8.98 -11.55
CA TYR A 279 1.63 -8.62 -12.43
C TYR A 279 1.73 -9.25 -13.82
N SER A 280 2.94 -9.24 -14.46
CA SER A 280 3.11 -9.75 -15.82
C SER A 280 3.23 -11.26 -15.93
N ASP A 281 3.90 -11.89 -14.95
CA ASP A 281 4.34 -13.27 -15.10
C ASP A 281 3.61 -14.25 -14.15
N PHE A 282 3.08 -13.75 -13.01
CA PHE A 282 2.45 -14.60 -12.03
C PHE A 282 0.91 -14.54 -12.07
N LEU A 283 0.33 -13.36 -11.90
CA LEU A 283 -1.13 -13.21 -11.83
C LEU A 283 -1.87 -13.73 -13.06
N PRO A 284 -1.34 -13.64 -14.31
CA PRO A 284 -2.00 -14.20 -15.47
C PRO A 284 -2.21 -15.72 -15.44
N HIS A 285 -1.39 -16.43 -14.66
CA HIS A 285 -1.47 -17.88 -14.52
C HIS A 285 -2.29 -18.35 -13.30
N ILE A 286 -2.66 -17.42 -12.41
CA ILE A 286 -3.44 -17.74 -11.20
C ILE A 286 -4.93 -17.80 -11.52
N ASP A 287 -5.59 -18.90 -11.18
CA ASP A 287 -7.03 -19.06 -11.36
C ASP A 287 -7.81 -18.38 -10.23
N ILE A 288 -7.37 -18.58 -8.99
CA ILE A 288 -7.95 -17.96 -7.78
C ILE A 288 -6.87 -17.23 -7.01
N PHE A 289 -7.00 -15.93 -6.88
CA PHE A 289 -6.15 -15.15 -5.99
C PHE A 289 -6.75 -15.03 -4.59
N VAL A 290 -5.94 -15.21 -3.54
CA VAL A 290 -6.43 -15.15 -2.15
C VAL A 290 -5.68 -14.09 -1.35
N ASN A 291 -6.43 -13.23 -0.66
CA ASN A 291 -5.88 -12.30 0.34
C ASN A 291 -6.53 -12.57 1.70
N PRO A 292 -5.95 -13.42 2.56
CA PRO A 292 -6.50 -13.80 3.85
C PRO A 292 -6.11 -12.82 4.96
N SER A 293 -5.74 -11.60 4.63
CA SER A 293 -5.19 -10.60 5.56
C SER A 293 -6.12 -10.32 6.74
N LEU A 294 -5.53 -10.14 7.90
CA LEU A 294 -6.23 -9.85 9.16
C LEU A 294 -6.35 -8.35 9.42
N GLN A 295 -5.60 -7.54 8.67
CA GLN A 295 -5.64 -6.08 8.70
C GLN A 295 -5.06 -5.50 7.43
N GLU A 296 -5.80 -4.58 6.80
CA GLU A 296 -5.38 -3.82 5.61
C GLU A 296 -5.82 -2.35 5.71
N GLY A 297 -5.14 -1.48 4.95
CA GLY A 297 -5.66 -0.14 4.64
C GLY A 297 -6.57 -0.19 3.42
N LEU A 298 -5.95 -0.50 2.28
CA LEU A 298 -6.56 -0.87 1.01
C LEU A 298 -5.65 -1.94 0.40
N PRO A 299 -6.11 -3.21 0.23
CA PRO A 299 -5.27 -4.29 -0.26
C PRO A 299 -4.99 -4.15 -1.76
N THR A 300 -3.81 -3.60 -2.10
CA THR A 300 -3.45 -3.33 -3.50
C THR A 300 -3.28 -4.59 -4.34
N THR A 301 -2.81 -5.68 -3.74
CA THR A 301 -2.67 -6.97 -4.42
C THR A 301 -4.01 -7.56 -4.86
N VAL A 302 -5.10 -7.29 -4.12
CA VAL A 302 -6.47 -7.62 -4.53
C VAL A 302 -6.87 -6.84 -5.78
N ILE A 303 -6.57 -5.55 -5.81
CA ILE A 303 -6.84 -4.70 -6.97
C ILE A 303 -6.05 -5.19 -8.19
N GLU A 304 -4.76 -5.48 -8.01
CA GLU A 304 -3.87 -6.01 -9.05
C GLU A 304 -4.38 -7.37 -9.59
N ALA A 305 -4.84 -8.26 -8.71
CA ALA A 305 -5.40 -9.55 -9.10
C ALA A 305 -6.69 -9.40 -9.93
N LEU A 306 -7.58 -8.48 -9.53
CA LEU A 306 -8.80 -8.18 -10.29
C LEU A 306 -8.49 -7.51 -11.63
N PHE A 307 -7.46 -6.65 -11.72
CA PHE A 307 -6.95 -6.14 -12.99
C PHE A 307 -6.39 -7.25 -13.89
N ALA A 308 -5.79 -8.28 -13.30
CA ALA A 308 -5.33 -9.47 -13.99
C ALA A 308 -6.44 -10.49 -14.25
N GLN A 309 -7.70 -10.15 -13.97
CA GLN A 309 -8.87 -11.02 -14.16
C GLN A 309 -8.79 -12.34 -13.37
N CYS A 310 -8.16 -12.34 -12.18
CA CYS A 310 -8.23 -13.47 -11.27
C CYS A 310 -9.59 -13.47 -10.55
N ILE A 311 -10.20 -14.65 -10.38
CA ILE A 311 -11.24 -14.80 -9.37
C ILE A 311 -10.58 -14.56 -8.02
N THR A 312 -11.14 -13.67 -7.20
CA THR A 312 -10.45 -13.21 -6.01
C THR A 312 -11.25 -13.49 -4.75
N VAL A 313 -10.60 -14.10 -3.77
CA VAL A 313 -11.14 -14.29 -2.41
C VAL A 313 -10.36 -13.38 -1.47
N ALA A 314 -11.04 -12.53 -0.73
CA ALA A 314 -10.37 -11.63 0.23
C ALA A 314 -11.17 -11.49 1.53
N THR A 315 -10.47 -11.31 2.62
CA THR A 315 -11.08 -11.04 3.93
C THR A 315 -11.62 -9.62 4.03
N ASP A 316 -12.72 -9.46 4.75
CA ASP A 316 -13.40 -8.17 4.99
C ASP A 316 -12.63 -7.31 6.01
N VAL A 317 -11.55 -6.71 5.57
CA VAL A 317 -10.71 -5.83 6.39
C VAL A 317 -10.37 -4.52 5.69
N GLY A 318 -10.35 -3.42 6.44
CA GLY A 318 -10.01 -2.10 5.89
C GLY A 318 -10.93 -1.65 4.77
N GLY A 319 -10.36 -1.44 3.60
CA GLY A 319 -11.06 -1.02 2.38
C GLY A 319 -11.40 -2.18 1.42
N THR A 320 -11.34 -3.44 1.84
CA THR A 320 -11.55 -4.59 0.94
C THR A 320 -12.90 -4.54 0.22
N ARG A 321 -14.01 -4.37 0.96
CA ARG A 321 -15.38 -4.35 0.37
C ARG A 321 -15.62 -3.23 -0.63
N GLU A 322 -14.83 -2.18 -0.59
CA GLU A 322 -15.02 -1.03 -1.47
C GLU A 322 -14.27 -1.17 -2.80
N ILE A 323 -13.52 -2.27 -2.99
CA ILE A 323 -12.76 -2.50 -4.22
C ILE A 323 -13.69 -2.81 -5.37
N ALA A 324 -14.56 -3.80 -5.21
CA ALA A 324 -15.55 -4.22 -6.18
C ALA A 324 -16.71 -4.94 -5.49
N ASP A 325 -17.79 -5.18 -6.22
CA ASP A 325 -18.99 -5.93 -5.81
C ASP A 325 -19.45 -6.95 -6.88
N GLY A 326 -18.55 -7.30 -7.79
CA GLY A 326 -18.79 -8.30 -8.82
C GLY A 326 -18.79 -9.75 -8.28
N GLY A 327 -19.41 -10.67 -9.02
CA GLY A 327 -19.51 -12.08 -8.63
C GLY A 327 -18.18 -12.83 -8.64
N ASP A 328 -17.15 -12.29 -9.31
CA ASP A 328 -15.79 -12.79 -9.38
C ASP A 328 -14.89 -12.29 -8.21
N PHE A 329 -15.48 -11.54 -7.28
CA PHE A 329 -14.83 -11.08 -6.07
C PHE A 329 -15.60 -11.54 -4.82
N VAL A 330 -15.06 -12.52 -4.13
CA VAL A 330 -15.65 -13.14 -2.94
C VAL A 330 -15.05 -12.54 -1.67
N VAL A 331 -15.87 -11.87 -0.86
CA VAL A 331 -15.43 -11.29 0.41
C VAL A 331 -15.90 -12.15 1.58
N VAL A 332 -14.95 -12.55 2.42
CA VAL A 332 -15.17 -13.46 3.54
C VAL A 332 -14.80 -12.83 4.89
N GLU A 333 -15.31 -13.39 5.97
CA GLU A 333 -14.97 -12.96 7.32
C GLU A 333 -13.49 -13.23 7.63
N PRO A 334 -12.78 -12.27 8.28
CA PRO A 334 -11.40 -12.47 8.71
C PRO A 334 -11.32 -13.43 9.90
N TRP A 335 -10.14 -13.99 10.16
CA TRP A 335 -9.83 -14.87 11.28
C TRP A 335 -10.54 -16.25 11.27
N SER A 336 -11.07 -16.69 10.15
CA SER A 336 -11.81 -17.94 10.05
C SER A 336 -11.33 -18.80 8.89
N VAL A 337 -10.83 -19.98 9.20
CA VAL A 337 -10.46 -21.02 8.23
C VAL A 337 -11.70 -21.48 7.43
N GLU A 338 -12.81 -21.66 8.13
CA GLU A 338 -14.09 -22.09 7.53
C GLU A 338 -14.64 -21.04 6.56
N ALA A 339 -14.49 -19.74 6.89
CA ALA A 339 -14.89 -18.66 5.98
C ALA A 339 -14.02 -18.65 4.73
N LEU A 340 -12.70 -18.82 4.86
CA LEU A 340 -11.78 -18.94 3.72
C LEU A 340 -12.11 -20.18 2.88
N LYS A 341 -12.34 -21.33 3.50
CA LYS A 341 -12.74 -22.56 2.81
C LYS A 341 -14.04 -22.36 2.01
N ARG A 342 -15.06 -21.77 2.62
CA ARG A 342 -16.32 -21.44 1.92
C ARG A 342 -16.10 -20.49 0.74
N GLY A 343 -15.29 -19.44 0.94
CA GLY A 343 -14.97 -18.49 -0.12
C GLY A 343 -14.21 -19.13 -1.28
N LEU A 344 -13.25 -20.01 -0.98
CA LEU A 344 -12.53 -20.78 -1.99
C LEU A 344 -13.45 -21.74 -2.75
N ASN A 345 -14.38 -22.42 -2.08
CA ASN A 345 -15.39 -23.25 -2.74
C ASN A 345 -16.30 -22.44 -3.69
N GLN A 346 -16.70 -21.22 -3.27
CA GLN A 346 -17.44 -20.32 -4.15
C GLN A 346 -16.59 -19.92 -5.37
N ALA A 347 -15.33 -19.59 -5.17
CA ALA A 347 -14.40 -19.23 -6.25
C ALA A 347 -14.17 -20.40 -7.22
N LEU A 348 -14.02 -21.62 -6.72
CA LEU A 348 -13.92 -22.85 -7.55
C LEU A 348 -15.13 -23.04 -8.46
N ALA A 349 -16.33 -22.73 -7.98
CA ALA A 349 -17.56 -22.80 -8.78
C ALA A 349 -17.67 -21.70 -9.86
N LEU A 350 -16.82 -20.67 -9.78
CA LEU A 350 -16.80 -19.53 -10.70
C LEU A 350 -15.75 -19.65 -11.81
N ILE A 351 -14.75 -20.51 -11.67
CA ILE A 351 -13.60 -20.62 -12.60
C ILE A 351 -14.07 -20.80 -14.08
N TRP A 352 -15.22 -21.41 -14.28
CA TRP A 352 -15.77 -21.68 -15.61
C TRP A 352 -16.79 -20.63 -16.09
N LYS A 353 -17.08 -19.64 -15.27
CA LYS A 353 -18.03 -18.59 -15.60
C LYS A 353 -17.25 -17.36 -16.06
N GLU A 354 -17.39 -16.98 -17.32
CA GLU A 354 -16.84 -15.72 -17.82
C GLU A 354 -17.65 -14.57 -17.19
N ASN A 355 -17.23 -14.11 -16.03
CA ASN A 355 -17.80 -12.93 -15.38
C ASN A 355 -16.67 -12.07 -14.83
N TRP A 356 -16.40 -10.97 -15.53
CA TRP A 356 -15.35 -10.02 -15.20
C TRP A 356 -15.93 -8.68 -14.73
N ALA A 357 -17.04 -8.73 -14.00
CA ALA A 357 -17.72 -7.53 -13.52
C ALA A 357 -16.79 -6.69 -12.61
N SER A 358 -16.03 -7.34 -11.74
CA SER A 358 -15.06 -6.66 -10.86
C SER A 358 -13.91 -6.02 -11.64
N TYR A 359 -13.47 -6.62 -12.75
CA TYR A 359 -12.45 -6.04 -13.60
C TYR A 359 -12.85 -4.67 -14.16
N GLN A 360 -14.08 -4.52 -14.64
CA GLN A 360 -14.57 -3.23 -15.13
C GLN A 360 -14.63 -2.19 -13.99
N GLN A 361 -15.16 -2.59 -12.84
CA GLN A 361 -15.27 -1.72 -11.68
C GLN A 361 -13.91 -1.23 -11.16
N VAL A 362 -12.91 -2.11 -11.08
CA VAL A 362 -11.56 -1.70 -10.63
C VAL A 362 -10.87 -0.79 -11.62
N ARG A 363 -11.06 -1.01 -12.92
CA ARG A 363 -10.52 -0.12 -13.97
C ARG A 363 -11.06 1.31 -13.85
N GLU A 364 -12.35 1.45 -13.60
CA GLU A 364 -12.99 2.77 -13.46
C GLU A 364 -12.62 3.43 -12.12
N ARG A 365 -12.66 2.65 -11.02
CA ARG A 365 -12.47 3.17 -9.66
C ARG A 365 -11.03 3.51 -9.36
N PHE A 366 -10.10 2.71 -9.86
CA PHE A 366 -8.66 2.83 -9.58
C PHE A 366 -7.84 3.29 -10.79
N ASP A 367 -8.46 4.05 -11.69
CA ASP A 367 -7.76 4.66 -12.82
C ASP A 367 -6.70 5.68 -12.33
N ARG A 368 -5.49 5.61 -12.90
CA ARG A 368 -4.37 6.47 -12.51
C ARG A 368 -4.65 7.95 -12.78
N LYS A 369 -5.26 8.27 -13.91
CA LYS A 369 -5.53 9.67 -14.29
C LYS A 369 -6.50 10.30 -13.31
N ARG A 370 -7.59 9.59 -12.99
CA ARG A 370 -8.55 10.02 -12.00
C ARG A 370 -7.91 10.30 -10.64
N GLY A 371 -7.09 9.38 -10.12
CA GLY A 371 -6.40 9.58 -8.86
C GLY A 371 -5.48 10.81 -8.85
N VAL A 372 -4.77 11.07 -9.96
CA VAL A 372 -3.93 12.27 -10.12
C VAL A 372 -4.79 13.54 -10.16
N GLU A 373 -5.88 13.56 -10.91
CA GLU A 373 -6.80 14.71 -11.01
C GLU A 373 -7.40 15.07 -9.67
N GLU A 374 -7.86 14.11 -8.88
CA GLU A 374 -8.40 14.31 -7.53
C GLU A 374 -7.36 14.94 -6.58
N TYR A 375 -6.08 14.55 -6.68
CA TYR A 375 -5.00 15.20 -5.92
C TYR A 375 -4.72 16.61 -6.42
N LEU A 376 -4.69 16.84 -7.72
CA LEU A 376 -4.49 18.18 -8.30
C LEU A 376 -5.57 19.15 -7.82
N GLU A 377 -6.82 18.74 -7.79
CA GLU A 377 -7.91 19.55 -7.25
C GLU A 377 -7.68 19.97 -5.78
N ILE A 378 -7.19 19.03 -4.95
CA ILE A 378 -6.89 19.37 -3.54
C ILE A 378 -5.73 20.37 -3.46
N TYR A 379 -4.67 20.18 -4.24
CA TYR A 379 -3.54 21.08 -4.23
C TYR A 379 -3.92 22.48 -4.70
N GLU A 380 -4.68 22.58 -5.77
CA GLU A 380 -5.22 23.84 -6.26
C GLU A 380 -6.08 24.54 -5.21
N LYS A 381 -7.01 23.81 -4.58
CA LYS A 381 -7.85 24.36 -3.50
C LYS A 381 -7.01 24.83 -2.29
N LEU A 382 -5.90 24.17 -1.99
CA LEU A 382 -5.02 24.56 -0.88
C LEU A 382 -4.26 25.87 -1.16
N VAL A 383 -3.77 26.01 -2.38
CA VAL A 383 -2.94 27.18 -2.76
C VAL A 383 -3.80 28.40 -3.05
N TRP A 384 -4.96 28.21 -3.67
CA TRP A 384 -5.86 29.30 -4.10
C TRP A 384 -6.85 29.78 -3.03
N LYS A 385 -7.07 29.03 -1.96
CA LYS A 385 -7.79 29.55 -0.80
C LYS A 385 -6.87 30.52 -0.04
N LYS A 386 -6.98 31.80 -0.39
CA LYS A 386 -6.51 32.91 0.45
C LYS A 386 -7.36 33.04 1.70
#